data_dc025b62add0a3ded202462ec3085ed3
#
_entry.id   dc025b62add0a3ded202462ec3085ed3
#
_cell.length_a   1.000
_cell.length_b   1.000
_cell.length_c   1.000
_cell.angle_alpha   90.00
_cell.angle_beta   90.00
_cell.angle_gamma   90.00
#
_symmetry.space_group_name_H-M   'P 1'
#
loop_
_entity.id
_entity.type
_entity.pdbx_description
1 polymer ?
#
loop_
_entity_poly.entity_id
_entity_poly.type
_entity_poly.pdbx_seq_one_letter_code
_entity_poly.pdbx_strand_id
1 'polypeptide(L)'
;MLDAAKIDVAVPPRRTADDIQIGVLLATCDEHPSIPLVFVYDGHAVRPGYHVTEVKAGQFAALDCGGNPESWSEIFIQLWDVIDGDRTHMTAGKFAAIIRKVSEHVGLDPAARLTFEVSDGVVPMQLHCADTPELIDDVLQVALSPRAASCKPRDRWLEAKRTEKACCN
;
A
#
# COMPACT_ATOMS: atom_id res chain seq x y z
N MET A 1 1.32 -32.40 12.68
CA MET A 1 1.26 -31.63 11.42
C MET A 1 0.03 -30.76 11.54
N LEU A 2 0.21 -29.50 11.90
CA LEU A 2 -0.89 -28.52 11.92
C LEU A 2 -0.92 -27.88 10.54
N ASP A 3 -2.04 -28.12 9.88
CA ASP A 3 -2.37 -27.55 8.57
C ASP A 3 -2.33 -26.01 8.66
N ALA A 4 -1.51 -25.38 7.83
CA ALA A 4 -1.53 -23.94 7.67
C ALA A 4 -2.91 -23.57 7.13
N ALA A 5 -3.77 -23.05 7.98
CA ALA A 5 -5.07 -22.58 7.59
C ALA A 5 -4.91 -21.58 6.45
N LYS A 6 -5.40 -21.95 5.27
CA LYS A 6 -5.58 -21.03 4.14
C LYS A 6 -6.56 -19.96 4.63
N ILE A 7 -6.05 -18.77 4.89
CA ILE A 7 -6.88 -17.60 5.07
C ILE A 7 -7.46 -17.30 3.68
N ASP A 8 -8.74 -17.61 3.51
CA ASP A 8 -9.46 -17.32 2.27
C ASP A 8 -9.82 -15.83 2.28
N VAL A 9 -8.90 -15.02 1.72
CA VAL A 9 -9.05 -13.56 1.69
C VAL A 9 -9.87 -13.20 0.45
N ALA A 10 -11.13 -12.82 0.66
CA ALA A 10 -11.93 -12.21 -0.39
C ALA A 10 -11.31 -10.85 -0.76
N VAL A 11 -10.70 -10.76 -1.94
CA VAL A 11 -10.21 -9.49 -2.50
C VAL A 11 -11.41 -8.61 -2.85
N PRO A 12 -11.66 -7.49 -2.17
CA PRO A 12 -12.75 -6.60 -2.51
C PRO A 12 -12.52 -5.98 -3.89
N PRO A 13 -13.59 -5.66 -4.64
CA PRO A 13 -13.46 -4.99 -5.92
C PRO A 13 -12.81 -3.61 -5.71
N ARG A 14 -11.82 -3.33 -6.53
CA ARG A 14 -11.00 -2.11 -6.53
C ARG A 14 -11.88 -0.85 -6.51
N ARG A 15 -11.89 -0.14 -5.39
CA ARG A 15 -12.30 1.26 -5.36
C ARG A 15 -11.14 2.07 -5.93
N THR A 16 -11.42 3.03 -6.80
CA THR A 16 -10.50 4.13 -7.11
C THR A 16 -10.45 5.04 -5.87
N ALA A 17 -9.92 4.50 -4.78
CA ALA A 17 -9.75 5.25 -3.56
C ALA A 17 -8.51 6.13 -3.72
N ASP A 18 -8.55 7.29 -3.09
CA ASP A 18 -7.35 8.10 -2.89
C ASP A 18 -6.28 7.21 -2.26
N ASP A 19 -5.08 7.25 -2.83
CA ASP A 19 -3.94 6.48 -2.31
C ASP A 19 -3.76 6.78 -0.82
N ILE A 20 -3.63 5.75 0.01
CA ILE A 20 -3.38 5.94 1.44
C ILE A 20 -2.11 6.76 1.65
N GLN A 21 -2.14 7.67 2.61
CA GLN A 21 -0.98 8.44 3.04
C GLN A 21 -0.21 7.66 4.10
N ILE A 22 1.12 7.80 4.12
CA ILE A 22 1.96 7.12 5.12
C ILE A 22 1.55 7.48 6.55
N GLY A 23 1.12 8.72 6.79
CA GLY A 23 0.65 9.15 8.11
C GLY A 23 -0.56 8.37 8.60
N VAL A 24 -1.50 8.00 7.71
CA VAL A 24 -2.67 7.18 8.06
C VAL A 24 -2.24 5.78 8.47
N LEU A 25 -1.35 5.15 7.68
CA LEU A 25 -0.84 3.81 8.03
C LEU A 25 -0.13 3.80 9.38
N LEU A 26 0.75 4.79 9.63
CA LEU A 26 1.48 4.86 10.89
C LEU A 26 0.56 5.13 12.08
N ALA A 27 -0.45 5.99 11.93
CA ALA A 27 -1.44 6.24 12.99
C ALA A 27 -2.20 4.96 13.35
N THR A 28 -2.65 4.19 12.36
CA THR A 28 -3.32 2.91 12.60
C THR A 28 -2.39 1.88 13.25
N CYS A 29 -1.11 1.84 12.87
CA CYS A 29 -0.12 0.99 13.54
C CYS A 29 0.08 1.38 15.01
N ASP A 30 0.00 2.65 15.34
CA ASP A 30 0.13 3.15 16.73
C ASP A 30 -1.08 2.79 17.59
N GLU A 31 -2.26 2.74 17.01
CA GLU A 31 -3.48 2.29 17.70
C GLU A 31 -3.43 0.80 18.02
N HIS A 32 -2.67 0.01 17.27
CA HIS A 32 -2.59 -1.45 17.37
C HIS A 32 -1.15 -1.98 17.42
N PRO A 33 -0.26 -1.48 18.30
CA PRO A 33 1.18 -1.73 18.21
C PRO A 33 1.60 -3.19 18.39
N SER A 34 0.81 -3.98 19.12
CA SER A 34 1.09 -5.39 19.41
C SER A 34 0.49 -6.37 18.41
N ILE A 35 -0.39 -5.89 17.53
CA ILE A 35 -1.10 -6.71 16.54
C ILE A 35 -0.17 -7.05 15.37
N PRO A 36 -0.18 -8.29 14.84
CA PRO A 36 0.53 -8.62 13.61
C PRO A 36 0.07 -7.76 12.44
N LEU A 37 1.01 -7.21 11.66
CA LEU A 37 0.74 -6.49 10.44
C LEU A 37 0.96 -7.41 9.24
N VAL A 38 -0.08 -7.61 8.46
CA VAL A 38 -0.08 -8.51 7.32
C VAL A 38 -0.48 -7.75 6.04
N PHE A 39 0.40 -7.75 5.08
CA PHE A 39 0.10 -7.26 3.73
C PHE A 39 -0.48 -8.39 2.89
N VAL A 40 -1.46 -8.08 2.05
CA VAL A 40 -2.12 -9.05 1.17
C VAL A 40 -2.02 -8.54 -0.26
N TYR A 41 -1.46 -9.31 -1.16
CA TYR A 41 -1.35 -8.99 -2.58
C TYR A 41 -1.59 -10.25 -3.43
N ASP A 42 -2.10 -10.11 -4.64
CA ASP A 42 -2.40 -11.20 -5.57
C ASP A 42 -3.22 -12.35 -4.94
N GLY A 43 -4.10 -12.00 -3.98
CA GLY A 43 -4.97 -12.97 -3.30
C GLY A 43 -4.31 -13.80 -2.19
N HIS A 44 -3.09 -13.47 -1.78
CA HIS A 44 -2.40 -14.15 -0.68
C HIS A 44 -1.73 -13.18 0.29
N ALA A 45 -1.60 -13.59 1.53
CA ALA A 45 -0.86 -12.85 2.53
C ALA A 45 0.66 -12.97 2.31
N VAL A 46 1.41 -11.90 2.54
CA VAL A 46 2.87 -11.99 2.62
C VAL A 46 3.27 -13.03 3.67
N ARG A 47 4.37 -13.70 3.43
CA ARG A 47 4.86 -14.77 4.31
C ARG A 47 5.32 -14.20 5.66
N PRO A 48 5.17 -14.97 6.75
CA PRO A 48 5.81 -14.65 8.01
C PRO A 48 7.33 -14.52 7.82
N GLY A 49 7.94 -13.49 8.41
CA GLY A 49 9.36 -13.21 8.24
C GLY A 49 9.69 -12.26 7.07
N TYR A 50 8.68 -11.66 6.43
CA TYR A 50 8.92 -10.63 5.40
C TYR A 50 9.77 -9.46 5.94
N HIS A 51 10.53 -8.83 5.06
CA HIS A 51 11.39 -7.71 5.39
C HIS A 51 10.94 -6.41 4.73
N VAL A 52 11.06 -5.31 5.47
CA VAL A 52 11.14 -3.96 4.89
C VAL A 52 12.61 -3.75 4.52
N THR A 53 12.92 -3.79 3.22
CA THR A 53 14.31 -3.76 2.74
C THR A 53 14.77 -2.36 2.38
N GLU A 54 13.86 -1.48 1.97
CA GLU A 54 14.17 -0.10 1.62
C GLU A 54 12.95 0.80 1.81
N VAL A 55 13.19 2.06 2.16
CA VAL A 55 12.20 3.13 2.16
C VAL A 55 12.78 4.32 1.41
N LYS A 56 12.06 4.79 0.40
CA LYS A 56 12.46 5.92 -0.46
C LYS A 56 11.42 7.02 -0.38
N ALA A 57 11.86 8.28 -0.39
CA ALA A 57 10.99 9.44 -0.53
C ALA A 57 11.34 10.21 -1.80
N GLY A 58 10.34 10.67 -2.53
CA GLY A 58 10.52 11.40 -3.76
C GLY A 58 9.51 12.52 -3.94
N GLN A 59 9.90 13.55 -4.71
CA GLN A 59 9.04 14.60 -5.22
C GLN A 59 8.89 14.37 -6.72
N PHE A 60 7.68 14.38 -7.20
CA PHE A 60 7.36 14.09 -8.58
C PHE A 60 6.62 15.26 -9.21
N ALA A 61 6.93 15.52 -10.48
CA ALA A 61 6.18 16.43 -11.33
C ALA A 61 5.81 15.70 -12.62
N ALA A 62 4.62 15.88 -13.10
CA ALA A 62 4.13 15.28 -14.32
C ALA A 62 3.34 16.30 -15.15
N LEU A 63 3.32 16.08 -16.47
CA LEU A 63 2.46 16.77 -17.41
C LEU A 63 1.71 15.70 -18.19
N ASP A 64 0.39 15.76 -18.19
CA ASP A 64 -0.39 14.83 -19.00
C ASP A 64 -0.49 15.27 -20.47
N CYS A 65 -1.02 14.40 -21.33
CA CYS A 65 -1.18 14.71 -22.76
C CYS A 65 -2.19 15.83 -23.05
N GLY A 66 -2.97 16.26 -22.06
CA GLY A 66 -3.87 17.41 -22.11
C GLY A 66 -3.19 18.71 -21.66
N GLY A 67 -1.89 18.69 -21.32
CA GLY A 67 -1.13 19.86 -20.87
C GLY A 67 -1.40 20.26 -19.41
N ASN A 68 -1.96 19.37 -18.58
CA ASN A 68 -2.25 19.67 -17.19
C ASN A 68 -1.04 19.28 -16.31
N PRO A 69 -0.40 20.25 -15.62
CA PRO A 69 0.69 19.94 -14.70
C PRO A 69 0.17 19.36 -13.40
N GLU A 70 0.98 18.50 -12.78
CA GLU A 70 0.69 17.87 -11.50
C GLU A 70 1.98 17.68 -10.74
N SER A 71 1.94 17.78 -9.42
CA SER A 71 3.07 17.47 -8.54
C SER A 71 2.61 16.79 -7.26
N TRP A 72 3.42 15.86 -6.74
CA TRP A 72 3.12 15.15 -5.49
C TRP A 72 4.39 14.67 -4.81
N SER A 73 4.27 14.42 -3.48
CA SER A 73 5.24 13.65 -2.71
C SER A 73 4.83 12.18 -2.68
N GLU A 74 5.79 11.28 -2.78
CA GLU A 74 5.53 9.84 -2.71
C GLU A 74 6.60 9.13 -1.90
N ILE A 75 6.17 8.17 -1.09
CA ILE A 75 7.04 7.30 -0.32
C ILE A 75 6.87 5.89 -0.86
N PHE A 76 8.00 5.23 -1.12
CA PHE A 76 8.05 3.84 -1.54
C PHE A 76 8.56 3.00 -0.37
N ILE A 77 7.83 1.95 -0.02
CA ILE A 77 8.25 0.95 0.95
C ILE A 77 8.45 -0.37 0.21
N GLN A 78 9.68 -0.86 0.25
CA GLN A 78 10.01 -2.13 -0.40
C GLN A 78 9.82 -3.28 0.58
N LEU A 79 9.00 -4.25 0.17
CA LEU A 79 8.74 -5.49 0.91
C LEU A 79 9.32 -6.67 0.16
N TRP A 80 10.14 -7.44 0.86
CA TRP A 80 10.61 -8.71 0.37
C TRP A 80 9.82 -9.83 1.02
N ASP A 81 8.96 -10.48 0.22
CA ASP A 81 8.08 -11.56 0.66
C ASP A 81 8.81 -12.90 0.61
N VAL A 82 9.58 -13.20 1.65
CA VAL A 82 10.35 -14.44 1.78
C VAL A 82 10.08 -15.11 3.11
N ILE A 83 10.39 -16.40 3.17
CA ILE A 83 10.47 -17.13 4.44
C ILE A 83 11.89 -16.99 4.97
N ASP A 84 12.08 -16.15 5.98
CA ASP A 84 13.35 -15.99 6.66
C ASP A 84 13.20 -16.38 8.14
N GLY A 85 13.35 -17.65 8.42
CA GLY A 85 13.53 -18.23 9.77
C GLY A 85 12.48 -17.90 10.83
N ASP A 86 11.94 -16.71 10.83
CA ASP A 86 10.85 -16.26 11.68
C ASP A 86 9.52 -16.79 11.14
N ARG A 87 8.68 -17.29 12.03
CA ARG A 87 7.38 -17.86 11.68
C ARG A 87 6.22 -16.95 12.03
N THR A 88 6.52 -15.73 12.45
CA THR A 88 5.51 -14.73 12.85
C THR A 88 5.59 -13.51 11.96
N HIS A 89 4.43 -12.91 11.71
CA HIS A 89 4.40 -11.61 11.07
C HIS A 89 4.91 -10.52 12.01
N MET A 90 5.54 -9.52 11.43
CA MET A 90 5.98 -8.32 12.15
C MET A 90 4.78 -7.63 12.81
N THR A 91 4.93 -7.16 14.05
CA THR A 91 3.88 -6.36 14.68
C THR A 91 3.80 -4.96 14.06
N ALA A 92 2.61 -4.35 14.09
CA ALA A 92 2.38 -3.01 13.59
C ALA A 92 3.33 -1.98 14.25
N GLY A 93 3.54 -2.09 15.55
CA GLY A 93 4.49 -1.22 16.27
C GLY A 93 5.94 -1.38 15.81
N LYS A 94 6.39 -2.61 15.52
CA LYS A 94 7.73 -2.85 14.98
C LYS A 94 7.87 -2.24 13.58
N PHE A 95 6.88 -2.40 12.73
CA PHE A 95 6.84 -1.77 11.41
C PHE A 95 6.92 -0.24 11.53
N ALA A 96 6.06 0.36 12.35
CA ALA A 96 6.06 1.81 12.57
C ALA A 96 7.42 2.31 13.10
N ALA A 97 8.05 1.57 14.01
CA ALA A 97 9.38 1.92 14.53
C ALA A 97 10.46 1.89 13.44
N ILE A 98 10.42 0.92 12.52
CA ILE A 98 11.33 0.86 11.37
C ILE A 98 11.15 2.10 10.49
N ILE A 99 9.91 2.43 10.11
CA ILE A 99 9.64 3.60 9.26
C ILE A 99 10.09 4.90 9.94
N ARG A 100 9.82 5.07 11.23
CA ARG A 100 10.27 6.25 11.99
C ARG A 100 11.78 6.37 12.06
N LYS A 101 12.48 5.26 12.26
CA LYS A 101 13.95 5.26 12.25
C LYS A 101 14.50 5.71 10.90
N VAL A 102 13.87 5.31 9.80
CA VAL A 102 14.23 5.80 8.47
C VAL A 102 13.94 7.29 8.34
N SER A 103 12.84 7.79 8.94
CA SER A 103 12.47 9.21 8.87
C SER A 103 13.48 10.14 9.53
N GLU A 104 14.33 9.63 10.41
CA GLU A 104 15.45 10.40 10.99
C GLU A 104 16.52 10.77 9.95
N HIS A 105 16.59 10.03 8.84
CA HIS A 105 17.59 10.19 7.78
C HIS A 105 16.98 10.64 6.44
N VAL A 106 15.75 10.25 6.20
CA VAL A 106 14.99 10.57 4.98
C VAL A 106 13.75 11.33 5.41
N GLY A 107 13.60 12.59 5.00
CA GLY A 107 12.41 13.39 5.33
C GLY A 107 11.15 12.73 4.75
N LEU A 108 10.33 12.14 5.61
CA LEU A 108 9.05 11.53 5.24
C LEU A 108 7.92 12.53 5.50
N ASP A 109 7.29 12.99 4.43
CA ASP A 109 6.08 13.80 4.49
C ASP A 109 4.89 12.90 4.90
N PRO A 110 4.22 13.14 6.04
CA PRO A 110 3.06 12.33 6.45
C PRO A 110 1.90 12.33 5.45
N ALA A 111 1.78 13.38 4.63
CA ALA A 111 0.78 13.52 3.60
C ALA A 111 1.20 12.89 2.26
N ALA A 112 2.42 12.37 2.17
CA ALA A 112 2.89 11.74 0.94
C ALA A 112 2.08 10.50 0.60
N ARG A 113 1.83 10.33 -0.69
CA ARG A 113 1.25 9.11 -1.26
C ARG A 113 2.14 7.92 -0.96
N LEU A 114 1.53 6.78 -0.62
CA LEU A 114 2.26 5.57 -0.28
C LEU A 114 2.19 4.55 -1.42
N THR A 115 3.34 4.04 -1.81
CA THR A 115 3.49 2.96 -2.77
C THR A 115 4.33 1.84 -2.16
N PHE A 116 3.88 0.61 -2.30
CA PHE A 116 4.63 -0.57 -1.94
C PHE A 116 5.31 -1.17 -3.17
N GLU A 117 6.57 -1.54 -3.02
CA GLU A 117 7.31 -2.36 -3.97
C GLU A 117 7.39 -3.77 -3.40
N VAL A 118 6.76 -4.75 -4.05
CA VAL A 118 6.68 -6.11 -3.52
C VAL A 118 7.30 -7.11 -4.47
N SER A 119 8.09 -8.04 -3.93
CA SER A 119 8.62 -9.20 -4.64
C SER A 119 8.68 -10.41 -3.71
N ASP A 120 8.38 -11.58 -4.26
CA ASP A 120 8.55 -12.88 -3.62
C ASP A 120 9.96 -13.48 -3.83
N GLY A 121 10.86 -12.72 -4.46
CA GLY A 121 12.20 -13.15 -4.82
C GLY A 121 12.29 -13.93 -6.13
N VAL A 122 11.17 -14.24 -6.78
CA VAL A 122 11.09 -14.93 -8.08
C VAL A 122 10.74 -13.95 -9.20
N VAL A 123 9.69 -13.15 -8.97
CA VAL A 123 9.28 -12.11 -9.92
C VAL A 123 9.96 -10.77 -9.57
N PRO A 124 10.20 -9.91 -10.57
CA PRO A 124 10.70 -8.55 -10.30
C PRO A 124 9.76 -7.78 -9.38
N MET A 125 10.31 -6.81 -8.64
CA MET A 125 9.53 -5.88 -7.81
C MET A 125 8.39 -5.26 -8.61
N GLN A 126 7.19 -5.31 -8.05
CA GLN A 126 5.97 -4.72 -8.61
C GLN A 126 5.47 -3.61 -7.70
N LEU A 127 4.91 -2.56 -8.32
CA LEU A 127 4.35 -1.42 -7.61
C LEU A 127 2.89 -1.68 -7.23
N HIS A 128 2.56 -1.43 -5.98
CA HIS A 128 1.20 -1.59 -5.43
C HIS A 128 0.75 -0.32 -4.72
N CYS A 129 -0.55 -0.03 -4.82
CA CYS A 129 -1.24 0.88 -3.90
C CYS A 129 -1.72 0.08 -2.68
N ALA A 130 -1.88 0.74 -1.55
CA ALA A 130 -2.45 0.14 -0.36
C ALA A 130 -3.84 0.71 -0.09
N ASP A 131 -4.73 -0.14 0.39
CA ASP A 131 -5.99 0.27 0.99
C ASP A 131 -5.79 0.65 2.46
N THR A 132 -6.78 1.31 3.06
CA THR A 132 -6.79 1.60 4.49
C THR A 132 -6.68 0.29 5.28
N PRO A 133 -5.78 0.21 6.29
CA PRO A 133 -5.66 -0.99 7.11
C PRO A 133 -6.98 -1.35 7.80
N GLU A 134 -7.28 -2.64 7.87
CA GLU A 134 -8.46 -3.17 8.54
C GLU A 134 -8.04 -4.18 9.61
N LEU A 135 -8.69 -4.12 10.78
CA LEU A 135 -8.51 -5.13 11.83
C LEU A 135 -9.44 -6.30 11.57
N ILE A 136 -8.87 -7.47 11.23
CA ILE A 136 -9.60 -8.70 10.91
C ILE A 136 -8.99 -9.82 11.74
N ASP A 137 -9.80 -10.47 12.58
CA ASP A 137 -9.39 -11.63 13.41
C ASP A 137 -8.06 -11.41 14.16
N ASP A 138 -7.93 -10.29 14.87
CA ASP A 138 -6.72 -9.88 15.61
C ASP A 138 -5.47 -9.69 14.74
N VAL A 139 -5.63 -9.45 13.45
CA VAL A 139 -4.58 -9.11 12.51
C VAL A 139 -4.87 -7.76 11.86
N LEU A 140 -3.91 -6.87 11.82
CA LEU A 140 -3.99 -5.63 11.06
C LEU A 140 -3.64 -5.93 9.60
N GLN A 141 -4.65 -5.99 8.74
CA GLN A 141 -4.50 -6.34 7.35
C GLN A 141 -4.44 -5.10 6.46
N VAL A 142 -3.50 -5.08 5.52
CA VAL A 142 -3.35 -4.06 4.48
C VAL A 142 -3.47 -4.73 3.12
N ALA A 143 -4.55 -4.48 2.41
CA ALA A 143 -4.72 -4.97 1.05
C ALA A 143 -3.88 -4.13 0.08
N LEU A 144 -3.12 -4.81 -0.76
CA LEU A 144 -2.29 -4.21 -1.81
C LEU A 144 -2.86 -4.57 -3.18
N SER A 145 -3.01 -3.57 -4.04
CA SER A 145 -3.45 -3.74 -5.43
C SER A 145 -2.38 -3.24 -6.40
N PRO A 146 -2.15 -3.89 -7.54
CA PRO A 146 -1.21 -3.41 -8.53
C PRO A 146 -1.45 -1.93 -8.88
N ARG A 147 -0.41 -1.10 -8.83
CA ARG A 147 -0.50 0.29 -9.21
C ARG A 147 -0.66 0.40 -10.74
N ALA A 148 -1.89 0.59 -11.17
CA ALA A 148 -2.16 0.73 -12.59
C ALA A 148 -1.76 2.12 -13.09
N ALA A 149 -1.16 2.15 -14.27
CA ALA A 149 -1.09 3.38 -15.05
C ALA A 149 -2.50 3.81 -15.47
N SER A 150 -2.79 5.10 -15.40
CA SER A 150 -4.05 5.67 -15.88
C SER A 150 -3.80 6.75 -16.92
N CYS A 151 -4.73 6.88 -17.86
CA CYS A 151 -4.77 8.01 -18.77
C CYS A 151 -5.65 9.11 -18.14
N LYS A 152 -5.04 10.02 -17.39
CA LYS A 152 -5.75 11.06 -16.63
C LYS A 152 -6.72 11.90 -17.47
N PRO A 153 -6.41 12.33 -18.70
CA PRO A 153 -7.39 13.00 -19.56
C PRO A 153 -8.61 12.15 -19.89
N ARG A 154 -8.41 10.85 -20.18
CA ARG A 154 -9.52 9.91 -20.40
C ARG A 154 -10.35 9.75 -19.13
N ASP A 155 -9.72 9.63 -17.98
CA ASP A 155 -10.41 9.40 -16.73
C ASP A 155 -11.25 10.62 -16.33
N ARG A 156 -10.74 11.84 -16.50
CA ARG A 156 -11.52 13.10 -16.34
C ARG A 156 -12.68 13.19 -17.33
N TRP A 157 -12.48 12.81 -18.58
CA TRP A 157 -13.55 12.79 -19.57
C TRP A 157 -14.67 11.79 -19.22
N LEU A 158 -14.32 10.61 -18.75
CA LEU A 158 -15.28 9.61 -18.30
C LEU A 158 -16.06 10.08 -17.06
N GLU A 159 -15.40 10.79 -16.15
CA GLU A 159 -16.03 11.37 -14.96
C GLU A 159 -17.05 12.46 -15.34
N ALA A 160 -16.65 13.39 -16.22
CA ALA A 160 -17.56 14.41 -16.74
C ALA A 160 -18.82 13.81 -17.39
N LYS A 161 -18.66 12.73 -18.18
CA LYS A 161 -19.80 12.03 -18.77
C LYS A 161 -20.70 11.32 -17.76
N ARG A 162 -20.16 10.86 -16.62
CA ARG A 162 -20.97 10.28 -15.55
C ARG A 162 -21.83 11.33 -14.87
N THR A 163 -21.25 12.49 -14.56
CA THR A 163 -21.96 13.61 -13.95
C THR A 163 -23.07 14.18 -14.87
N GLU A 164 -22.81 14.30 -16.17
CA GLU A 164 -23.85 14.74 -17.13
C GLU A 164 -25.06 13.79 -17.15
N LYS A 165 -24.84 12.47 -17.11
CA LYS A 165 -25.93 11.48 -17.07
C LYS A 165 -26.71 11.49 -15.76
N ALA A 166 -26.07 11.81 -14.64
CA ALA A 166 -26.72 11.88 -13.32
C ALA A 166 -27.64 13.11 -13.18
N CYS A 167 -27.38 14.19 -13.93
CA CYS A 167 -28.24 15.40 -13.94
C CYS A 167 -29.48 15.29 -14.84
N CYS A 168 -29.61 14.23 -15.65
CA CYS A 168 -30.71 14.04 -16.60
C CYS A 168 -31.76 12.98 -16.17
N ASN A 169 -31.70 12.50 -14.92
CA ASN A 169 -32.69 11.56 -14.35
C ASN A 169 -33.50 12.18 -13.22
#